data_71370a4b3d91b9dfab428d6f2532f0c4
#
_entry.id   71370a4b3d91b9dfab428d6f2532f0c4
#
_cell.length_a   1.000
_cell.length_b   1.000
_cell.length_c   1.000
_cell.angle_alpha   90.00
_cell.angle_beta   90.00
_cell.angle_gamma   90.00
#
_symmetry.space_group_name_H-M   'P 1'
#
loop_
_entity.id
_entity.type
_entity.pdbx_description
1 polymer ?
#
loop_
_entity_poly.entity_id
_entity_poly.type
_entity_poly.pdbx_seq_one_letter_code
_entity_poly.pdbx_strand_id
1 'polypeptide(L)'
;TRRQRQMCIRDRYTVKAFCFQDSPRRAHSIAAQGGINAAKNYQNDGDSIYRLFYDTIKGGDYRSREANVYRLAEVSGNIIDQCVAQGVPFAREYGGTLANRSFGGVQVSRTFYARGQTGQQLLLGAYSALSRQINTGKVEMFTKHEMVDIVLVDGHAKGIIARNLI
;
A
#
# COMPACT_ATOMS: atom_id res chain seq x y z
N THR A 1 -15.33 -5.85 -7.58
CA THR A 1 -14.03 -5.15 -7.62
C THR A 1 -13.53 -4.84 -6.20
N ARG A 2 -12.20 -4.63 -5.99
CA ARG A 2 -11.59 -4.37 -4.67
C ARG A 2 -12.17 -3.13 -3.95
N ARG A 3 -12.54 -2.09 -4.69
CA ARG A 3 -13.23 -0.91 -4.14
C ARG A 3 -14.55 -1.29 -3.47
N GLN A 4 -15.32 -2.18 -4.08
CA GLN A 4 -16.56 -2.67 -3.50
C GLN A 4 -16.33 -3.51 -2.25
N ARG A 5 -15.28 -4.36 -2.19
CA ARG A 5 -14.99 -5.17 -0.99
C ARG A 5 -14.53 -4.31 0.19
N GLN A 6 -13.69 -3.31 -0.02
CA GLN A 6 -13.27 -2.38 1.05
C GLN A 6 -14.44 -1.50 1.51
N MET A 7 -15.32 -1.06 0.60
CA MET A 7 -16.55 -0.38 0.96
C MET A 7 -17.50 -1.29 1.75
N CYS A 8 -17.67 -2.55 1.33
CA CYS A 8 -18.53 -3.51 2.03
C CYS A 8 -18.03 -3.84 3.45
N ILE A 9 -16.72 -3.98 3.66
CA ILE A 9 -16.16 -4.18 5.01
C ILE A 9 -16.42 -2.94 5.86
N ARG A 10 -16.08 -1.77 5.34
CA ARG A 10 -16.25 -0.49 6.03
C ARG A 10 -17.71 -0.16 6.37
N ASP A 11 -18.65 -0.54 5.50
CA ASP A 11 -20.06 -0.21 5.69
C ASP A 11 -20.78 -1.22 6.60
N ARG A 12 -20.22 -2.41 6.78
CA ARG A 12 -20.82 -3.50 7.58
C ARG A 12 -20.16 -3.72 8.94
N TYR A 13 -18.92 -3.25 9.14
CA TYR A 13 -18.16 -3.52 10.34
C TYR A 13 -17.58 -2.25 10.95
N THR A 14 -17.57 -2.18 12.27
CA THR A 14 -16.74 -1.24 13.02
C THR A 14 -15.33 -1.80 13.07
N VAL A 15 -14.33 -0.98 12.77
CA VAL A 15 -12.93 -1.38 12.72
C VAL A 15 -12.18 -0.78 13.89
N LYS A 16 -11.45 -1.61 14.64
CA LYS A 16 -10.48 -1.17 15.65
C LYS A 16 -9.08 -1.35 15.08
N ALA A 17 -8.32 -0.25 14.99
CA ALA A 17 -6.97 -0.23 14.48
C ALA A 17 -5.98 0.03 15.61
N PHE A 18 -4.98 -0.83 15.76
CA PHE A 18 -3.96 -0.73 16.81
C PHE A 18 -2.63 -0.34 16.21
N CYS A 19 -1.90 0.53 16.89
CA CYS A 19 -0.58 1.00 16.50
C CYS A 19 0.36 1.01 17.71
N PHE A 20 1.52 0.36 17.57
CA PHE A 20 2.57 0.35 18.59
C PHE A 20 3.13 1.75 18.83
N GLN A 21 3.31 2.53 17.77
CA GLN A 21 3.82 3.90 17.85
C GLN A 21 2.72 4.89 18.31
N ASP A 22 3.13 6.10 18.64
CA ASP A 22 2.24 7.22 18.96
C ASP A 22 1.44 7.72 17.74
N SER A 23 1.90 7.38 16.54
CA SER A 23 1.20 7.66 15.28
C SER A 23 1.49 6.59 14.23
N PRO A 24 0.48 6.16 13.43
CA PRO A 24 0.69 5.28 12.29
C PRO A 24 1.65 5.85 11.25
N ARG A 25 1.85 7.18 11.23
CA ARG A 25 2.79 7.86 10.33
C ARG A 25 4.26 7.59 10.64
N ARG A 26 4.57 6.95 11.76
CA ARG A 26 5.95 6.54 12.11
C ARG A 26 6.33 5.16 11.58
N ALA A 27 5.58 4.62 10.64
CA ALA A 27 5.92 3.40 9.96
C ALA A 27 7.22 3.55 9.13
N HIS A 28 7.99 2.48 9.00
CA HIS A 28 9.26 2.48 8.24
C HIS A 28 9.10 2.92 6.79
N SER A 29 7.93 2.72 6.20
CA SER A 29 7.59 3.17 4.85
C SER A 29 7.84 4.65 4.60
N ILE A 30 7.85 5.51 5.64
CA ILE A 30 8.16 6.94 5.51
C ILE A 30 9.58 7.19 4.98
N ALA A 31 10.50 6.26 5.19
CA ALA A 31 11.88 6.35 4.75
C ALA A 31 12.11 5.91 3.29
N ALA A 32 11.12 5.31 2.64
CA ALA A 32 11.23 4.87 1.24
C ALA A 32 11.22 6.07 0.27
N GLN A 33 12.22 6.16 -0.60
CA GLN A 33 12.47 7.33 -1.45
C GLN A 33 12.32 7.02 -2.95
N GLY A 34 12.70 5.82 -3.39
CA GLY A 34 12.92 5.48 -4.79
C GLY A 34 11.70 5.58 -5.68
N GLY A 35 10.60 5.01 -5.28
CA GLY A 35 9.38 4.94 -6.07
C GLY A 35 8.63 3.62 -5.87
N ILE A 36 7.55 3.48 -6.60
CA ILE A 36 6.70 2.28 -6.62
C ILE A 36 6.52 1.80 -8.06
N ASN A 37 6.69 0.51 -8.29
CA ASN A 37 6.58 -0.09 -9.62
C ASN A 37 5.14 -0.49 -9.94
N ALA A 38 4.71 -0.19 -11.18
CA ALA A 38 3.43 -0.64 -11.69
C ALA A 38 3.47 -0.81 -13.22
N ALA A 39 2.84 -1.87 -13.71
CA ALA A 39 2.81 -2.22 -15.13
C ALA A 39 1.75 -1.38 -15.89
N LYS A 40 2.00 -0.08 -16.05
CA LYS A 40 1.12 0.82 -16.82
C LYS A 40 1.57 1.01 -18.26
N ASN A 41 2.83 0.70 -18.58
CA ASN A 41 3.42 0.79 -19.92
C ASN A 41 3.15 2.13 -20.63
N TYR A 42 3.24 3.25 -19.92
CA TYR A 42 2.95 4.59 -20.48
C TYR A 42 3.90 5.00 -21.61
N GLN A 43 5.15 4.52 -21.56
CA GLN A 43 6.15 4.85 -22.57
C GLN A 43 6.20 3.82 -23.71
N ASN A 44 5.36 2.78 -23.64
CA ASN A 44 5.32 1.70 -24.65
C ASN A 44 6.70 1.07 -24.90
N ASP A 45 7.49 0.90 -23.84
CA ASP A 45 8.86 0.35 -23.86
C ASP A 45 8.90 -1.17 -23.61
N GLY A 46 7.79 -1.83 -23.84
CA GLY A 46 7.67 -3.30 -23.73
C GLY A 46 7.39 -3.79 -22.32
N ASP A 47 6.91 -2.93 -21.41
CA ASP A 47 6.45 -3.37 -20.11
C ASP A 47 5.09 -4.08 -20.18
N SER A 48 4.87 -5.01 -19.25
CA SER A 48 3.64 -5.77 -19.14
C SER A 48 3.44 -6.31 -17.73
N ILE A 49 2.23 -6.74 -17.42
CA ILE A 49 1.91 -7.44 -16.17
C ILE A 49 2.80 -8.68 -15.99
N TYR A 50 2.97 -9.47 -17.07
CA TYR A 50 3.82 -10.66 -17.04
C TYR A 50 5.30 -10.30 -16.77
N ARG A 51 5.80 -9.24 -17.40
CA ARG A 51 7.18 -8.78 -17.18
C ARG A 51 7.40 -8.31 -15.75
N LEU A 52 6.48 -7.54 -15.19
CA LEU A 52 6.54 -7.13 -13.78
C LEU A 52 6.50 -8.33 -12.84
N PHE A 53 5.64 -9.30 -13.13
CA PHE A 53 5.57 -10.56 -12.38
C PHE A 53 6.89 -11.31 -12.44
N TYR A 54 7.43 -11.55 -13.63
CA TYR A 54 8.70 -12.28 -13.83
C TYR A 54 9.87 -11.59 -13.12
N ASP A 55 10.02 -10.29 -13.32
CA ASP A 55 11.09 -9.51 -12.69
C ASP A 55 11.00 -9.55 -11.14
N THR A 56 9.77 -9.54 -10.60
CA THR A 56 9.55 -9.61 -9.15
C THR A 56 9.89 -11.00 -8.59
N ILE A 57 9.51 -12.08 -9.29
CA ILE A 57 9.85 -13.45 -8.89
C ILE A 57 11.35 -13.66 -8.95
N LYS A 58 11.99 -13.24 -10.05
CA LYS A 58 13.44 -13.35 -10.24
C LYS A 58 14.22 -12.51 -9.21
N GLY A 59 13.79 -11.27 -8.96
CA GLY A 59 14.41 -10.39 -7.97
C GLY A 59 14.25 -10.88 -6.53
N GLY A 60 13.25 -11.71 -6.26
CA GLY A 60 13.02 -12.38 -4.99
C GLY A 60 13.65 -13.78 -4.88
N ASP A 61 14.63 -14.11 -5.74
CA ASP A 61 15.32 -15.42 -5.78
C ASP A 61 14.33 -16.60 -5.87
N TYR A 62 13.22 -16.44 -6.57
CA TYR A 62 12.19 -17.47 -6.76
C TYR A 62 11.57 -18.00 -5.45
N ARG A 63 11.61 -17.22 -4.37
CA ARG A 63 11.07 -17.62 -3.04
C ARG A 63 9.63 -17.17 -2.83
N SER A 64 9.11 -16.32 -3.68
CA SER A 64 7.78 -15.76 -3.54
C SER A 64 6.70 -16.72 -4.05
N ARG A 65 5.50 -16.61 -3.48
CA ARG A 65 4.34 -17.35 -3.98
C ARG A 65 3.85 -16.72 -5.27
N GLU A 66 4.01 -17.41 -6.40
CA GLU A 66 3.76 -16.91 -7.75
C GLU A 66 2.35 -16.32 -7.93
N ALA A 67 1.32 -17.04 -7.48
CA ALA A 67 -0.07 -16.59 -7.59
C ALA A 67 -0.31 -15.21 -6.92
N ASN A 68 0.35 -14.96 -5.78
CA ASN A 68 0.25 -13.66 -5.08
C ASN A 68 0.97 -12.56 -5.85
N VAL A 69 2.16 -12.86 -6.38
CA VAL A 69 2.96 -11.88 -7.15
C VAL A 69 2.28 -11.55 -8.47
N TYR A 70 1.74 -12.55 -9.18
CA TYR A 70 0.98 -12.31 -10.39
C TYR A 70 -0.23 -11.41 -10.13
N ARG A 71 -0.98 -11.69 -9.06
CA ARG A 71 -2.12 -10.87 -8.68
C ARG A 71 -1.71 -9.44 -8.31
N LEU A 72 -0.57 -9.27 -7.65
CA LEU A 72 -0.02 -7.93 -7.36
C LEU A 72 0.32 -7.17 -8.64
N ALA A 73 1.00 -7.83 -9.59
CA ALA A 73 1.34 -7.25 -10.89
C ALA A 73 0.07 -6.83 -11.66
N GLU A 74 -0.95 -7.70 -11.67
CA GLU A 74 -2.22 -7.45 -12.34
C GLU A 74 -2.96 -6.22 -11.80
N VAL A 75 -2.93 -5.99 -10.49
CA VAL A 75 -3.62 -4.85 -9.86
C VAL A 75 -2.74 -3.61 -9.71
N SER A 76 -1.46 -3.67 -10.06
CA SER A 76 -0.47 -2.63 -9.80
C SER A 76 -0.88 -1.26 -10.38
N GLY A 77 -1.38 -1.24 -11.61
CA GLY A 77 -1.87 -0.02 -12.24
C GLY A 77 -3.02 0.64 -11.47
N ASN A 78 -3.98 -0.15 -11.01
CA ASN A 78 -5.11 0.34 -10.23
C ASN A 78 -4.68 0.87 -8.85
N ILE A 79 -3.59 0.32 -8.27
CA ILE A 79 -3.03 0.81 -7.01
C ILE A 79 -2.50 2.22 -7.19
N ILE A 80 -1.76 2.50 -8.26
CA ILE A 80 -1.28 3.85 -8.58
C ILE A 80 -2.45 4.83 -8.72
N ASP A 81 -3.49 4.47 -9.46
CA ASP A 81 -4.68 5.32 -9.63
C ASP A 81 -5.39 5.59 -8.29
N GLN A 82 -5.45 4.59 -7.43
CA GLN A 82 -5.99 4.76 -6.07
C GLN A 82 -5.13 5.72 -5.24
N CYS A 83 -3.79 5.62 -5.31
CA CYS A 83 -2.89 6.52 -4.60
C CYS A 83 -3.06 7.97 -5.09
N VAL A 84 -3.18 8.19 -6.40
CA VAL A 84 -3.49 9.50 -6.97
C VAL A 84 -4.81 10.04 -6.44
N ALA A 85 -5.85 9.22 -6.41
CA ALA A 85 -7.16 9.60 -5.87
C ALA A 85 -7.15 9.90 -4.36
N GLN A 86 -6.15 9.37 -3.62
CA GLN A 86 -5.91 9.69 -2.21
C GLN A 86 -5.09 10.97 -2.01
N GLY A 87 -4.65 11.62 -3.09
CA GLY A 87 -3.91 12.87 -3.05
C GLY A 87 -2.39 12.71 -3.02
N VAL A 88 -1.85 11.55 -3.40
CA VAL A 88 -0.39 11.34 -3.51
C VAL A 88 0.15 12.16 -4.69
N PRO A 89 1.07 13.11 -4.47
CA PRO A 89 1.58 14.02 -5.50
C PRO A 89 2.72 13.37 -6.31
N PHE A 90 2.40 12.34 -7.08
CA PHE A 90 3.37 11.78 -8.01
C PHE A 90 3.88 12.83 -9.01
N ALA A 91 5.15 12.72 -9.39
CA ALA A 91 5.71 13.52 -10.47
C ALA A 91 4.89 13.32 -11.78
N ARG A 92 4.80 14.39 -12.55
CA ARG A 92 4.07 14.39 -13.83
C ARG A 92 4.96 14.86 -14.96
N GLU A 93 4.70 14.34 -16.13
CA GLU A 93 5.25 14.83 -17.38
C GLU A 93 4.57 16.17 -17.77
N TYR A 94 5.17 16.89 -18.71
CA TYR A 94 4.64 18.18 -19.16
C TYR A 94 3.19 18.08 -19.68
N GLY A 95 2.84 16.96 -20.31
CA GLY A 95 1.47 16.68 -20.76
C GLY A 95 0.47 16.26 -19.69
N GLY A 96 0.88 16.26 -18.40
CA GLY A 96 0.00 15.97 -17.27
C GLY A 96 -0.15 14.48 -16.91
N THR A 97 0.39 13.54 -17.68
CA THR A 97 0.47 12.12 -17.33
C THR A 97 1.46 11.90 -16.18
N LEU A 98 1.32 10.80 -15.46
CA LEU A 98 2.26 10.48 -14.39
C LEU A 98 3.64 10.15 -14.97
N ALA A 99 4.67 10.81 -14.43
CA ALA A 99 6.05 10.51 -14.79
C ALA A 99 6.45 9.13 -14.25
N ASN A 100 7.14 8.36 -15.07
CA ASN A 100 7.75 7.12 -14.68
C ASN A 100 9.18 7.01 -15.20
N ARG A 101 9.99 6.17 -14.56
CA ARG A 101 11.38 6.00 -14.90
C ARG A 101 11.84 4.56 -14.70
N SER A 102 12.93 4.19 -15.33
CA SER A 102 13.71 3.00 -14.97
C SER A 102 14.45 3.26 -13.64
N PHE A 103 14.38 2.32 -12.72
CA PHE A 103 15.02 2.43 -11.41
C PHE A 103 15.34 1.04 -10.84
N GLY A 104 16.48 0.94 -10.13
CA GLY A 104 16.83 -0.30 -9.42
C GLY A 104 17.19 -1.48 -10.33
N GLY A 105 17.76 -1.22 -11.51
CA GLY A 105 18.15 -2.29 -12.47
C GLY A 105 16.99 -2.77 -13.37
N VAL A 106 15.81 -2.20 -13.23
CA VAL A 106 14.68 -2.47 -14.14
C VAL A 106 14.91 -1.77 -15.47
N GLN A 107 14.85 -2.51 -16.57
CA GLN A 107 15.15 -2.02 -17.91
C GLN A 107 14.02 -1.24 -18.60
N VAL A 108 12.85 -1.17 -17.98
CA VAL A 108 11.66 -0.48 -18.47
C VAL A 108 11.22 0.61 -17.51
N SER A 109 10.54 1.63 -18.03
CA SER A 109 10.06 2.77 -17.25
C SER A 109 8.74 2.43 -16.57
N ARG A 110 8.81 1.85 -15.36
CA ARG A 110 7.64 1.45 -14.58
C ARG A 110 7.60 2.01 -13.16
N THR A 111 8.61 2.78 -12.75
CA THR A 111 8.71 3.32 -11.40
C THR A 111 8.08 4.69 -11.32
N PHE A 112 6.98 4.80 -10.59
CA PHE A 112 6.29 6.06 -10.26
C PHE A 112 6.85 6.63 -8.98
N TYR A 113 7.07 7.94 -8.91
CA TYR A 113 7.82 8.55 -7.81
C TYR A 113 7.30 9.94 -7.44
N ALA A 114 7.58 10.37 -6.22
CA ALA A 114 7.29 11.70 -5.68
C ALA A 114 8.61 12.37 -5.22
N ARG A 115 9.56 12.54 -6.14
CA ARG A 115 10.82 13.30 -5.99
C ARG A 115 11.54 13.12 -4.64
N GLY A 116 11.93 11.89 -4.32
CA GLY A 116 12.67 11.55 -3.08
C GLY A 116 11.80 11.38 -1.84
N GLN A 117 10.49 11.56 -1.93
CA GLN A 117 9.55 11.45 -0.81
C GLN A 117 8.44 10.42 -1.07
N THR A 118 8.66 9.47 -1.94
CA THR A 118 7.59 8.57 -2.41
C THR A 118 6.91 7.82 -1.26
N GLY A 119 7.68 7.20 -0.36
CA GLY A 119 7.12 6.48 0.78
C GLY A 119 6.38 7.38 1.77
N GLN A 120 6.94 8.56 2.05
CA GLN A 120 6.30 9.57 2.88
C GLN A 120 4.95 10.00 2.30
N GLN A 121 4.89 10.32 1.02
CA GLN A 121 3.67 10.78 0.37
C GLN A 121 2.61 9.67 0.27
N LEU A 122 3.02 8.43 -0.01
CA LEU A 122 2.13 7.26 0.03
C LEU A 122 1.54 7.06 1.42
N LEU A 123 2.37 7.14 2.46
CA LEU A 123 1.93 6.99 3.85
C LEU A 123 0.97 8.11 4.26
N LEU A 124 1.28 9.37 3.93
CA LEU A 124 0.41 10.51 4.23
C LEU A 124 -0.93 10.43 3.48
N GLY A 125 -0.94 9.99 2.24
CA GLY A 125 -2.17 9.74 1.47
C GLY A 125 -3.05 8.68 2.13
N ALA A 126 -2.46 7.55 2.52
CA ALA A 126 -3.14 6.48 3.23
C ALA A 126 -3.66 6.93 4.60
N TYR A 127 -2.85 7.69 5.36
CA TYR A 127 -3.23 8.23 6.66
C TYR A 127 -4.38 9.23 6.55
N SER A 128 -4.37 10.11 5.54
CA SER A 128 -5.47 11.04 5.28
C SER A 128 -6.78 10.30 4.99
N ALA A 129 -6.71 9.21 4.23
CA ALA A 129 -7.87 8.36 3.97
C ALA A 129 -8.36 7.66 5.24
N LEU A 130 -7.45 7.19 6.10
CA LEU A 130 -7.78 6.59 7.40
C LEU A 130 -8.42 7.63 8.33
N SER A 131 -7.86 8.83 8.43
CA SER A 131 -8.37 9.91 9.29
C SER A 131 -9.81 10.28 8.94
N ARG A 132 -10.17 10.29 7.65
CA ARG A 132 -11.56 10.48 7.24
C ARG A 132 -12.49 9.40 7.79
N GLN A 133 -12.02 8.15 7.88
CA GLN A 133 -12.84 7.05 8.45
C GLN A 133 -12.93 7.13 9.98
N ILE A 134 -11.88 7.59 10.66
CA ILE A 134 -11.89 7.85 12.10
C ILE A 134 -12.92 8.95 12.41
N ASN A 135 -12.90 10.05 11.65
CA ASN A 135 -13.83 11.16 11.83
C ASN A 135 -15.30 10.77 11.61
N THR A 136 -15.59 9.75 10.81
CA THR A 136 -16.95 9.22 10.64
C THR A 136 -17.36 8.23 11.73
N GLY A 137 -16.49 7.94 12.71
CA GLY A 137 -16.75 6.95 13.76
C GLY A 137 -16.72 5.49 13.32
N LYS A 138 -16.37 5.22 12.06
CA LYS A 138 -16.28 3.84 11.53
C LYS A 138 -14.98 3.12 11.89
N VAL A 139 -13.95 3.87 12.23
CA VAL A 139 -12.66 3.36 12.69
C VAL A 139 -12.31 4.00 14.01
N GLU A 140 -12.03 3.18 15.01
CA GLU A 140 -11.46 3.58 16.29
C GLU A 140 -9.97 3.29 16.29
N MET A 141 -9.14 4.30 16.60
CA MET A 141 -7.67 4.18 16.54
C MET A 141 -7.07 4.13 17.93
N PHE A 142 -6.33 3.08 18.23
CA PHE A 142 -5.58 2.87 19.46
C PHE A 142 -4.08 3.02 19.20
N THR A 143 -3.51 4.16 19.51
CA THR A 143 -2.06 4.40 19.45
C THR A 143 -1.39 3.98 20.74
N LYS A 144 -0.07 3.69 20.69
CA LYS A 144 0.69 3.18 21.84
C LYS A 144 0.11 1.91 22.45
N HIS A 145 -0.35 1.01 21.59
CA HIS A 145 -0.84 -0.30 21.99
C HIS A 145 -0.02 -1.40 21.32
N GLU A 146 0.45 -2.33 22.13
CA GLU A 146 1.18 -3.52 21.68
C GLU A 146 0.26 -4.74 21.71
N MET A 147 0.18 -5.44 20.56
CA MET A 147 -0.49 -6.72 20.53
C MET A 147 0.37 -7.76 21.27
N VAL A 148 -0.19 -8.38 22.30
CA VAL A 148 0.51 -9.37 23.14
C VAL A 148 0.15 -10.78 22.73
N ASP A 149 -1.14 -11.04 22.47
CA ASP A 149 -1.63 -12.39 22.20
C ASP A 149 -2.92 -12.38 21.39
N ILE A 150 -3.29 -13.56 20.86
CA ILE A 150 -4.54 -13.80 20.15
C ILE A 150 -5.49 -14.59 21.07
N VAL A 151 -6.70 -14.11 21.25
CA VAL A 151 -7.73 -14.83 21.98
C VAL A 151 -8.33 -15.91 21.08
N LEU A 152 -8.18 -17.16 21.49
CA LEU A 152 -8.77 -18.32 20.82
C LEU A 152 -9.96 -18.85 21.64
N VAL A 153 -11.06 -19.10 20.96
CA VAL A 153 -12.24 -19.78 21.51
C VAL A 153 -12.60 -20.91 20.54
N ASP A 154 -12.61 -22.13 21.02
CA ASP A 154 -12.87 -23.35 20.23
C ASP A 154 -11.97 -23.44 18.98
N GLY A 155 -10.68 -23.07 19.12
CA GLY A 155 -9.70 -23.08 18.03
C GLY A 155 -9.85 -21.94 17.01
N HIS A 156 -10.78 -21.02 17.22
CA HIS A 156 -11.01 -19.87 16.32
C HIS A 156 -10.52 -18.57 16.95
N ALA A 157 -9.83 -17.74 16.17
CA ALA A 157 -9.43 -16.39 16.59
C ALA A 157 -10.67 -15.50 16.78
N LYS A 158 -10.91 -15.04 18.00
CA LYS A 158 -12.07 -14.20 18.38
C LYS A 158 -11.69 -12.79 18.80
N GLY A 159 -10.42 -12.56 19.10
CA GLY A 159 -9.95 -11.24 19.53
C GLY A 159 -8.44 -11.20 19.73
N ILE A 160 -7.97 -10.09 20.25
CA ILE A 160 -6.57 -9.88 20.63
C ILE A 160 -6.48 -9.35 22.06
N ILE A 161 -5.39 -9.67 22.74
CA ILE A 161 -4.95 -9.00 23.97
C ILE A 161 -3.96 -7.94 23.58
N ALA A 162 -4.24 -6.69 23.93
CA ALA A 162 -3.36 -5.57 23.67
C ALA A 162 -3.00 -4.87 24.97
N ARG A 163 -1.71 -4.56 25.13
CA ARG A 163 -1.17 -3.79 26.26
C ARG A 163 -1.15 -2.32 25.90
N ASN A 164 -1.73 -1.48 26.75
CA ASN A 164 -1.55 -0.03 26.69
C ASN A 164 -0.16 0.32 27.18
N LEU A 165 0.58 1.14 26.43
CA LEU A 165 1.96 1.57 26.72
C LEU A 165 2.03 3.01 27.30
N ILE A 166 0.89 3.58 27.67
CA ILE A 166 0.80 4.90 28.29
C ILE A 166 0.70 4.74 29.80
#